data_9c0a0a6a2e564b0734d1529b7b765fb4
#
_entry.id   9c0a0a6a2e564b0734d1529b7b765fb4
#
_cell.length_a   1.000
_cell.length_b   1.000
_cell.length_c   1.000
_cell.angle_alpha   90.00
_cell.angle_beta   90.00
_cell.angle_gamma   90.00
#
_symmetry.space_group_name_H-M   'P 1'
#
loop_
_entity.id
_entity.type
_entity.pdbx_description
1 polymer ?
#
loop_
_entity_poly.entity_id
_entity_poly.type
_entity_poly.pdbx_seq_one_letter_code
_entity_poly.pdbx_strand_id
1 'polypeptide(L)'
;NLHRAAEELGVTPGAVSQQIRALETNLGIPLFERLHKRLRLTVAGQQLFATSAQVLQMLQETVDRLPSPRQMVRITAAPTLCTRWLVPRLSTFYERHPNVGILIDASIQYVNLADEPFDVAIRHARTGANSAQHEVMFPDEVVAVCAPSIASSVSSDISTAKLLCFAVSDHWPCWLSAKGLTGYDKRDRVSFSHLMLALDAAIAGQGIALSP
;
A
#
# COMPACT_ATOMS: atom_id res chain seq x y z
N ASN A 1 11.85 -25.12 5.51
CA ASN A 1 12.55 -26.31 5.03
C ASN A 1 14.02 -25.96 4.81
N LEU A 2 14.96 -26.70 5.45
CA LEU A 2 16.41 -26.42 5.42
C LEU A 2 16.98 -26.48 4.00
N HIS A 3 16.47 -27.34 3.14
CA HIS A 3 16.93 -27.42 1.74
C HIS A 3 16.65 -26.13 0.98
N ARG A 4 15.43 -25.61 1.09
CA ARG A 4 15.05 -24.36 0.44
C ARG A 4 15.86 -23.16 0.97
N ALA A 5 16.09 -23.10 2.28
CA ALA A 5 16.94 -22.06 2.87
C ALA A 5 18.40 -22.17 2.39
N ALA A 6 18.92 -23.38 2.21
CA ALA A 6 20.25 -23.61 1.69
C ALA A 6 20.38 -23.18 0.21
N GLU A 7 19.38 -23.47 -0.61
CA GLU A 7 19.29 -23.02 -2.00
C GLU A 7 19.27 -21.49 -2.10
N GLU A 8 18.42 -20.82 -1.29
CA GLU A 8 18.31 -19.36 -1.25
C GLU A 8 19.62 -18.67 -0.80
N LEU A 9 20.39 -19.33 0.09
CA LEU A 9 21.65 -18.80 0.61
C LEU A 9 22.88 -19.26 -0.20
N GLY A 10 22.73 -20.10 -1.21
CA GLY A 10 23.84 -20.62 -1.99
C GLY A 10 24.81 -21.52 -1.21
N VAL A 11 24.31 -22.22 -0.16
CA VAL A 11 25.10 -23.08 0.73
C VAL A 11 24.53 -24.51 0.80
N THR A 12 25.24 -25.42 1.47
CA THR A 12 24.72 -26.77 1.67
C THR A 12 23.73 -26.86 2.83
N PRO A 13 22.74 -27.79 2.80
CA PRO A 13 21.82 -28.01 3.92
C PRO A 13 22.54 -28.38 5.24
N GLY A 14 23.70 -29.04 5.14
CA GLY A 14 24.57 -29.33 6.26
C GLY A 14 25.14 -28.09 6.93
N ALA A 15 25.60 -27.12 6.13
CA ALA A 15 26.09 -25.84 6.62
C ALA A 15 25.01 -25.07 7.37
N VAL A 16 23.79 -24.97 6.83
CA VAL A 16 22.66 -24.34 7.52
C VAL A 16 22.38 -25.02 8.87
N SER A 17 22.34 -26.36 8.89
CA SER A 17 22.13 -27.13 10.14
C SER A 17 23.23 -26.88 11.17
N GLN A 18 24.47 -26.75 10.73
CA GLN A 18 25.61 -26.47 11.61
C GLN A 18 25.52 -25.07 12.22
N GLN A 19 25.16 -24.06 11.43
CA GLN A 19 25.00 -22.69 11.90
C GLN A 19 23.86 -22.57 12.93
N ILE A 20 22.72 -23.23 12.66
CA ILE A 20 21.61 -23.28 13.62
C ILE A 20 22.06 -23.91 14.96
N ARG A 21 22.76 -25.04 14.92
CA ARG A 21 23.26 -25.68 16.15
C ARG A 21 24.26 -24.82 16.90
N ALA A 22 25.16 -24.15 16.19
CA ALA A 22 26.11 -23.22 16.80
C ALA A 22 25.39 -22.06 17.50
N LEU A 23 24.36 -21.51 16.86
CA LEU A 23 23.53 -20.46 17.47
C LEU A 23 22.80 -20.96 18.71
N GLU A 24 22.13 -22.11 18.64
CA GLU A 24 21.44 -22.72 19.78
C GLU A 24 22.41 -23.01 20.95
N THR A 25 23.62 -23.48 20.65
CA THR A 25 24.67 -23.73 21.64
C THR A 25 25.14 -22.45 22.31
N ASN A 26 25.36 -21.39 21.55
CA ASN A 26 25.79 -20.10 22.07
C ASN A 26 24.71 -19.42 22.95
N LEU A 27 23.44 -19.57 22.58
CA LEU A 27 22.32 -19.03 23.34
C LEU A 27 21.91 -19.92 24.53
N GLY A 28 22.33 -21.17 24.56
CA GLY A 28 21.94 -22.16 25.56
C GLY A 28 20.48 -22.56 25.52
N ILE A 29 19.76 -22.24 24.45
CA ILE A 29 18.32 -22.55 24.27
C ILE A 29 18.03 -23.09 22.87
N PRO A 30 17.11 -24.08 22.73
CA PRO A 30 16.71 -24.56 21.43
C PRO A 30 15.78 -23.55 20.72
N LEU A 31 16.08 -23.24 19.48
CA LEU A 31 15.27 -22.36 18.63
C LEU A 31 14.32 -23.17 17.74
N PHE A 32 14.65 -24.45 17.49
CA PHE A 32 13.87 -25.35 16.66
C PHE A 32 13.56 -26.65 17.38
N GLU A 33 12.36 -27.16 17.18
CA GLU A 33 11.93 -28.50 17.58
C GLU A 33 11.70 -29.39 16.35
N ARG A 34 12.04 -30.66 16.45
CA ARG A 34 11.86 -31.68 15.39
C ARG A 34 10.57 -32.45 15.63
N LEU A 35 9.59 -32.24 14.78
CA LEU A 35 8.33 -32.99 14.77
C LEU A 35 8.27 -33.88 13.53
N HIS A 36 8.39 -35.19 13.65
CA HIS A 36 8.13 -36.21 12.61
C HIS A 36 8.36 -35.74 11.17
N LYS A 37 9.60 -35.41 10.76
CA LYS A 37 10.02 -34.89 9.45
C LYS A 37 9.75 -33.40 9.20
N ARG A 38 9.34 -32.61 10.20
CA ARG A 38 9.19 -31.16 10.08
C ARG A 38 10.02 -30.45 11.14
N LEU A 39 10.57 -29.31 10.78
CA LEU A 39 11.23 -28.38 11.68
C LEU A 39 10.23 -27.27 12.02
N ARG A 40 10.02 -27.02 13.30
CA ARG A 40 9.15 -25.96 13.81
C ARG A 40 9.96 -25.04 14.74
N LEU A 41 9.64 -23.77 14.75
CA LEU A 41 10.24 -22.84 15.72
C LEU A 41 9.66 -23.08 17.11
N THR A 42 10.52 -23.05 18.12
CA THR A 42 10.12 -22.93 19.53
C THR A 42 9.57 -21.52 19.79
N VAL A 43 9.04 -21.26 20.99
CA VAL A 43 8.62 -19.90 21.38
C VAL A 43 9.81 -18.92 21.30
N ALA A 44 10.98 -19.33 21.81
CA ALA A 44 12.22 -18.55 21.71
C ALA A 44 12.64 -18.33 20.24
N GLY A 45 12.53 -19.39 19.42
CA GLY A 45 12.80 -19.30 17.99
C GLY A 45 11.87 -18.34 17.25
N GLN A 46 10.58 -18.29 17.60
CA GLN A 46 9.61 -17.35 17.02
C GLN A 46 9.94 -15.91 17.39
N GLN A 47 10.29 -15.65 18.65
CA GLN A 47 10.69 -14.32 19.09
C GLN A 47 11.96 -13.84 18.38
N LEU A 48 13.00 -14.69 18.33
CA LEU A 48 14.24 -14.34 17.63
C LEU A 48 14.00 -14.14 16.14
N PHE A 49 13.18 -14.96 15.49
CA PHE A 49 12.84 -14.84 14.08
C PHE A 49 12.15 -13.49 13.79
N ALA A 50 11.15 -13.10 14.59
CA ALA A 50 10.43 -11.85 14.41
C ALA A 50 11.38 -10.64 14.53
N THR A 51 12.23 -10.63 15.57
CA THR A 51 13.22 -9.56 15.77
C THR A 51 14.26 -9.54 14.64
N SER A 52 14.77 -10.71 14.24
CA SER A 52 15.75 -10.79 13.15
C SER A 52 15.18 -10.31 11.81
N ALA A 53 13.90 -10.60 11.53
CA ALA A 53 13.23 -10.12 10.33
C ALA A 53 13.14 -8.58 10.33
N GLN A 54 12.79 -7.97 11.46
CA GLN A 54 12.77 -6.50 11.61
C GLN A 54 14.15 -5.88 11.41
N VAL A 55 15.19 -6.45 12.03
CA VAL A 55 16.57 -5.96 11.89
C VAL A 55 17.05 -6.06 10.45
N LEU A 56 16.77 -7.16 9.76
CA LEU A 56 17.12 -7.32 8.35
C LEU A 56 16.38 -6.32 7.46
N GLN A 57 15.11 -6.06 7.75
CA GLN A 57 14.36 -5.03 7.05
C GLN A 57 14.97 -3.64 7.26
N MET A 58 15.30 -3.27 8.49
CA MET A 58 15.97 -1.98 8.79
C MET A 58 17.34 -1.86 8.09
N LEU A 59 18.10 -2.95 8.01
CA LEU A 59 19.37 -2.98 7.26
C LEU A 59 19.13 -2.78 5.77
N GLN A 60 18.16 -3.47 5.18
CA GLN A 60 17.81 -3.32 3.78
C GLN A 60 17.40 -1.87 3.46
N GLU A 61 16.52 -1.29 4.27
CA GLU A 61 16.10 0.10 4.16
C GLU A 61 17.29 1.07 4.24
N THR A 62 18.27 0.76 5.12
CA THR A 62 19.50 1.55 5.23
C THR A 62 20.38 1.44 3.99
N VAL A 63 20.58 0.22 3.48
CA VAL A 63 21.33 -0.02 2.23
C VAL A 63 20.68 0.69 1.04
N ASP A 64 19.34 0.67 0.99
CA ASP A 64 18.58 1.33 -0.07
C ASP A 64 18.70 2.86 -0.03
N ARG A 65 19.02 3.43 1.14
CA ARG A 65 19.32 4.86 1.33
C ARG A 65 20.76 5.25 0.95
N LEU A 66 21.66 4.28 0.82
CA LEU A 66 23.05 4.59 0.44
C LEU A 66 23.09 5.18 -0.98
N PRO A 67 23.97 6.16 -1.24
CA PRO A 67 24.10 6.73 -2.57
C PRO A 67 24.36 5.65 -3.61
N SER A 68 23.40 5.40 -4.46
CA SER A 68 23.55 4.53 -5.63
C SER A 68 24.07 5.36 -6.81
N PRO A 69 24.91 4.82 -7.72
CA PRO A 69 25.32 5.52 -8.94
C PRO A 69 24.14 5.88 -9.87
N ARG A 70 22.94 5.25 -9.69
CA ARG A 70 21.68 5.71 -10.28
C ARG A 70 20.90 6.49 -9.23
N GLN A 71 20.61 7.75 -9.51
CA GLN A 71 19.67 8.52 -8.68
C GLN A 71 18.32 7.79 -8.69
N MET A 72 17.89 7.30 -7.53
CA MET A 72 16.60 6.65 -7.36
C MET A 72 15.68 7.58 -6.58
N VAL A 73 14.53 7.90 -7.13
CA VAL A 73 13.47 8.66 -6.44
C VAL A 73 12.43 7.67 -5.90
N ARG A 74 12.25 7.68 -4.60
CA ARG A 74 11.27 6.82 -3.89
C ARG A 74 10.03 7.62 -3.57
N ILE A 75 8.91 7.24 -4.18
CA ILE A 75 7.63 7.93 -4.06
C ILE A 75 6.65 7.02 -3.34
N THR A 76 5.99 7.54 -2.30
CA THR A 76 4.82 6.87 -1.73
C THR A 76 3.57 7.70 -1.98
N ALA A 77 2.50 7.07 -2.48
CA ALA A 77 1.25 7.76 -2.81
C ALA A 77 0.05 6.83 -2.69
N ALA A 78 -1.16 7.41 -2.61
CA ALA A 78 -2.38 6.62 -2.57
C ALA A 78 -2.49 5.71 -3.80
N PRO A 79 -2.91 4.43 -3.67
CA PRO A 79 -2.95 3.46 -4.76
C PRO A 79 -3.70 3.96 -6.00
N THR A 80 -4.82 4.64 -5.81
CA THR A 80 -5.62 5.21 -6.91
C THR A 80 -4.84 6.30 -7.66
N LEU A 81 -4.16 7.18 -6.94
CA LEU A 81 -3.31 8.21 -7.55
C LEU A 81 -2.15 7.58 -8.31
N CYS A 82 -1.50 6.57 -7.73
CA CYS A 82 -0.43 5.84 -8.42
C CYS A 82 -0.91 5.28 -9.75
N THR A 83 -2.01 4.53 -9.77
CA THR A 83 -2.46 3.79 -10.96
C THR A 83 -3.12 4.70 -12.00
N ARG A 84 -3.93 5.67 -11.59
CA ARG A 84 -4.73 6.48 -12.53
C ARG A 84 -4.02 7.77 -12.98
N TRP A 85 -3.08 8.27 -12.19
CA TRP A 85 -2.42 9.55 -12.49
C TRP A 85 -0.91 9.43 -12.68
N LEU A 86 -0.19 8.82 -11.73
CA LEU A 86 1.27 8.80 -11.72
C LEU A 86 1.85 7.85 -12.78
N VAL A 87 1.47 6.58 -12.75
CA VAL A 87 2.00 5.55 -13.66
C VAL A 87 1.79 5.90 -15.13
N PRO A 88 0.63 6.38 -15.59
CA PRO A 88 0.46 6.80 -16.99
C PRO A 88 1.40 7.93 -17.45
N ARG A 89 2.00 8.68 -16.51
CA ARG A 89 2.89 9.81 -16.80
C ARG A 89 4.37 9.49 -16.69
N LEU A 90 4.73 8.28 -16.25
CA LEU A 90 6.12 7.88 -16.09
C LEU A 90 6.91 7.85 -17.41
N SER A 91 6.27 7.53 -18.53
CA SER A 91 6.93 7.55 -19.84
C SER A 91 7.55 8.91 -20.14
N THR A 92 6.75 9.97 -19.96
CA THR A 92 7.22 11.37 -20.17
C THR A 92 8.33 11.75 -19.18
N PHE A 93 8.29 11.22 -17.97
CA PHE A 93 9.36 11.45 -17.00
C PHE A 93 10.66 10.78 -17.44
N TYR A 94 10.62 9.52 -17.87
CA TYR A 94 11.82 8.79 -18.32
C TYR A 94 12.44 9.35 -19.59
N GLU A 95 11.64 9.95 -20.50
CA GLU A 95 12.14 10.66 -21.66
C GLU A 95 13.01 11.87 -21.25
N ARG A 96 12.65 12.57 -20.18
CA ARG A 96 13.37 13.75 -19.67
C ARG A 96 14.50 13.41 -18.72
N HIS A 97 14.37 12.30 -17.99
CA HIS A 97 15.29 11.89 -16.92
C HIS A 97 15.67 10.41 -17.05
N PRO A 98 16.37 10.00 -18.14
CA PRO A 98 16.66 8.57 -18.43
C PRO A 98 17.56 7.91 -17.39
N ASN A 99 18.33 8.70 -16.63
CA ASN A 99 19.26 8.21 -15.61
C ASN A 99 18.67 8.16 -14.21
N VAL A 100 17.39 8.56 -14.04
CA VAL A 100 16.70 8.53 -12.74
C VAL A 100 15.80 7.31 -12.69
N GLY A 101 16.02 6.47 -11.68
CA GLY A 101 15.11 5.38 -11.35
C GLY A 101 13.95 5.89 -10.49
N ILE A 102 12.79 5.27 -10.60
CA ILE A 102 11.63 5.55 -9.73
C ILE A 102 11.21 4.26 -9.05
N LEU A 103 11.04 4.33 -7.74
CA LEU A 103 10.35 3.32 -6.94
C LEU A 103 9.04 3.91 -6.43
N ILE A 104 7.93 3.23 -6.68
CA ILE A 104 6.60 3.67 -6.25
C ILE A 104 6.06 2.68 -5.23
N ASP A 105 5.78 3.19 -4.04
CA ASP A 105 5.02 2.51 -3.00
C ASP A 105 3.58 3.01 -3.01
N ALA A 106 2.65 2.09 -3.25
CA ALA A 106 1.22 2.38 -3.30
C ALA A 106 0.58 2.16 -1.93
N SER A 107 0.60 3.19 -1.08
CA SER A 107 0.13 3.13 0.30
C SER A 107 -0.72 4.34 0.67
N ILE A 108 -1.69 4.13 1.57
CA ILE A 108 -2.48 5.21 2.20
C ILE A 108 -1.89 5.66 3.54
N GLN A 109 -0.87 4.98 4.03
CA GLN A 109 -0.22 5.29 5.29
C GLN A 109 0.46 6.65 5.23
N TYR A 110 0.28 7.45 6.29
CA TYR A 110 1.08 8.66 6.46
C TYR A 110 2.48 8.27 6.88
N VAL A 111 3.46 8.85 6.23
CA VAL A 111 4.88 8.58 6.46
C VAL A 111 5.56 9.86 6.95
N ASN A 112 6.58 9.72 7.78
CA ASN A 112 7.48 10.79 8.11
C ASN A 112 8.73 10.68 7.22
N LEU A 113 8.88 11.59 6.26
CA LEU A 113 10.01 11.58 5.33
C LEU A 113 11.37 11.73 6.00
N ALA A 114 11.42 12.17 7.27
CA ALA A 114 12.67 12.24 8.02
C ALA A 114 13.14 10.84 8.51
N ASP A 115 12.20 9.93 8.73
CA ASP A 115 12.47 8.64 9.37
C ASP A 115 12.29 7.46 8.40
N GLU A 116 11.58 7.66 7.29
CA GLU A 116 11.24 6.61 6.35
C GLU A 116 11.93 6.77 4.99
N PRO A 117 12.18 5.67 4.24
CA PRO A 117 13.02 5.67 3.04
C PRO A 117 12.32 6.22 1.80
N PHE A 118 11.56 7.31 1.94
CA PHE A 118 10.88 7.96 0.83
C PHE A 118 11.39 9.37 0.62
N ASP A 119 11.54 9.76 -0.65
CA ASP A 119 11.96 11.10 -1.03
C ASP A 119 10.74 12.03 -1.22
N VAL A 120 9.59 11.43 -1.62
CA VAL A 120 8.34 12.14 -1.87
C VAL A 120 7.15 11.33 -1.34
N ALA A 121 6.25 12.01 -0.63
CA ALA A 121 4.97 11.45 -0.21
C ALA A 121 3.82 12.31 -0.74
N ILE A 122 2.89 11.71 -1.51
CA ILE A 122 1.72 12.41 -2.04
C ILE A 122 0.49 11.90 -1.29
N ARG A 123 -0.21 12.82 -0.63
CA ARG A 123 -1.36 12.49 0.22
C ARG A 123 -2.49 13.50 0.06
N HIS A 124 -3.71 13.04 0.31
CA HIS A 124 -4.82 13.95 0.52
C HIS A 124 -4.60 14.73 1.81
N ALA A 125 -4.67 16.05 1.75
CA ALA A 125 -4.62 16.90 2.92
C ALA A 125 -6.02 17.42 3.26
N ARG A 126 -6.38 17.46 4.55
CA ARG A 126 -7.57 18.19 5.00
C ARG A 126 -7.35 19.68 4.80
N THR A 127 -8.39 20.38 4.40
CA THR A 127 -8.40 21.86 4.28
C THR A 127 -7.90 22.47 5.60
N GLY A 128 -6.85 23.30 5.52
CA GLY A 128 -6.22 23.92 6.71
C GLY A 128 -4.98 23.21 7.25
N ALA A 129 -4.55 22.10 6.68
CA ALA A 129 -3.26 21.47 7.00
C ALA A 129 -2.10 22.29 6.40
N ASN A 130 -1.99 23.56 6.78
CA ASN A 130 -0.84 24.41 6.45
C ASN A 130 0.32 24.01 7.38
N SER A 131 1.16 23.07 6.95
CA SER A 131 2.49 22.96 7.51
C SER A 131 3.50 23.50 6.51
N ALA A 132 4.55 24.16 7.01
CA ALA A 132 5.65 24.69 6.20
C ALA A 132 6.41 23.59 5.41
N GLN A 133 6.00 22.34 5.53
CA GLN A 133 6.62 21.16 4.93
C GLN A 133 5.82 20.57 3.76
N HIS A 134 4.66 21.12 3.40
CA HIS A 134 3.82 20.57 2.35
C HIS A 134 3.61 21.57 1.22
N GLU A 135 3.74 21.08 0.00
CA GLU A 135 3.36 21.80 -1.21
C GLU A 135 2.03 21.27 -1.75
N VAL A 136 1.10 22.16 -2.07
CA VAL A 136 -0.18 21.77 -2.67
C VAL A 136 0.02 21.56 -4.15
N MET A 137 -0.13 20.31 -4.62
CA MET A 137 0.00 19.97 -6.04
C MET A 137 -1.21 20.45 -6.86
N PHE A 138 -2.42 20.18 -6.38
CA PHE A 138 -3.68 20.59 -7.00
C PHE A 138 -4.81 20.51 -5.97
N PRO A 139 -5.90 21.30 -6.19
CA PRO A 139 -7.09 21.18 -5.36
C PRO A 139 -7.72 19.82 -5.56
N ASP A 140 -8.31 19.28 -4.49
CA ASP A 140 -9.00 18.00 -4.49
C ASP A 140 -10.51 18.23 -4.35
N GLU A 141 -11.28 17.76 -5.34
CA GLU A 141 -12.73 17.83 -5.35
C GLU A 141 -13.32 16.44 -5.53
N VAL A 142 -14.13 16.01 -4.54
CA VAL A 142 -14.77 14.70 -4.59
C VAL A 142 -16.03 14.76 -5.46
N VAL A 143 -16.02 13.99 -6.54
CA VAL A 143 -17.13 13.88 -7.50
C VAL A 143 -17.72 12.47 -7.54
N ALA A 144 -19.00 12.37 -7.86
CA ALA A 144 -19.67 11.09 -8.09
C ALA A 144 -19.44 10.67 -9.56
N VAL A 145 -18.96 9.44 -9.74
CA VAL A 145 -18.65 8.86 -11.07
C VAL A 145 -19.37 7.55 -11.29
N CYS A 146 -19.78 7.30 -12.52
CA CYS A 146 -20.41 6.05 -12.95
C CYS A 146 -20.10 5.76 -14.44
N ALA A 147 -20.40 4.57 -14.89
CA ALA A 147 -20.31 4.24 -16.30
C ALA A 147 -21.33 5.05 -17.14
N PRO A 148 -20.99 5.43 -18.38
CA PRO A 148 -21.93 6.12 -19.29
C PRO A 148 -23.24 5.38 -19.50
N SER A 149 -23.22 4.04 -19.46
CA SER A 149 -24.40 3.17 -19.65
C SER A 149 -25.50 3.39 -18.62
N ILE A 150 -25.16 3.83 -17.40
CA ILE A 150 -26.11 4.09 -16.33
C ILE A 150 -26.26 5.59 -16.00
N ALA A 151 -25.48 6.45 -16.65
CA ALA A 151 -25.43 7.87 -16.34
C ALA A 151 -26.79 8.56 -16.47
N SER A 152 -27.60 8.25 -17.49
CA SER A 152 -28.91 8.84 -17.70
C SER A 152 -29.90 8.51 -16.59
N SER A 153 -29.95 7.25 -16.14
CA SER A 153 -30.82 6.82 -15.04
C SER A 153 -30.42 7.43 -13.71
N VAL A 154 -29.11 7.47 -13.45
CA VAL A 154 -28.52 8.07 -12.25
C VAL A 154 -28.76 9.58 -12.20
N SER A 155 -28.62 10.28 -13.32
CA SER A 155 -28.87 11.73 -13.39
C SER A 155 -30.33 12.09 -13.19
N SER A 156 -31.26 11.20 -13.57
CA SER A 156 -32.68 11.38 -13.36
C SER A 156 -33.07 11.16 -11.90
N ASP A 157 -32.51 10.14 -11.27
CA ASP A 157 -32.72 9.83 -9.86
C ASP A 157 -31.54 9.07 -9.26
N ILE A 158 -30.68 9.80 -8.60
CA ILE A 158 -29.52 9.22 -7.89
C ILE A 158 -29.93 8.28 -6.74
N SER A 159 -31.20 8.35 -6.28
CA SER A 159 -31.67 7.51 -5.17
C SER A 159 -31.77 6.04 -5.54
N THR A 160 -31.92 5.73 -6.82
CA THR A 160 -32.06 4.36 -7.34
C THR A 160 -30.71 3.66 -7.52
N ALA A 161 -29.62 4.41 -7.51
CA ALA A 161 -28.30 3.87 -7.79
C ALA A 161 -27.66 3.24 -6.56
N LYS A 162 -27.01 2.11 -6.77
CA LYS A 162 -26.16 1.44 -5.77
C LYS A 162 -24.94 2.28 -5.48
N LEU A 163 -24.63 2.48 -4.20
CA LEU A 163 -23.46 3.23 -3.75
C LEU A 163 -22.25 2.28 -3.59
N LEU A 164 -21.16 2.62 -4.23
CA LEU A 164 -19.90 1.88 -4.15
C LEU A 164 -19.00 2.63 -3.16
N CYS A 165 -18.83 2.03 -1.97
CA CYS A 165 -18.21 2.68 -0.82
C CYS A 165 -16.76 2.25 -0.64
N PHE A 166 -15.91 3.18 -0.25
CA PHE A 166 -14.57 2.88 0.24
C PHE A 166 -14.61 2.69 1.75
N ALA A 167 -14.40 1.45 2.23
CA ALA A 167 -14.64 1.07 3.63
C ALA A 167 -13.76 1.80 4.64
N VAL A 168 -12.54 2.22 4.25
CA VAL A 168 -11.61 2.93 5.15
C VAL A 168 -12.02 4.39 5.34
N SER A 169 -12.65 5.00 4.32
CA SER A 169 -13.07 6.40 4.36
C SER A 169 -14.34 6.58 3.53
N ASP A 170 -15.49 6.38 4.15
CA ASP A 170 -16.77 6.54 3.49
C ASP A 170 -17.22 8.00 3.48
N HIS A 171 -17.04 8.65 2.35
CA HIS A 171 -17.41 10.06 2.15
C HIS A 171 -18.86 10.25 1.69
N TRP A 172 -19.62 9.19 1.41
CA TRP A 172 -20.99 9.27 0.93
C TRP A 172 -21.93 10.08 1.82
N PRO A 173 -21.95 9.89 3.16
CA PRO A 173 -22.83 10.67 4.03
C PRO A 173 -22.57 12.18 3.91
N CYS A 174 -21.31 12.57 3.91
CA CYS A 174 -20.91 13.98 3.81
C CYS A 174 -21.25 14.55 2.43
N TRP A 175 -20.94 13.81 1.35
CA TRP A 175 -21.20 14.23 -0.02
C TRP A 175 -22.70 14.38 -0.31
N LEU A 176 -23.54 13.42 0.10
CA LEU A 176 -24.98 13.48 -0.05
C LEU A 176 -25.57 14.66 0.71
N SER A 177 -25.14 14.88 1.96
CA SER A 177 -25.55 16.02 2.76
C SER A 177 -25.22 17.35 2.09
N ALA A 178 -24.02 17.49 1.55
CA ALA A 178 -23.59 18.70 0.82
C ALA A 178 -24.43 18.96 -0.45
N LYS A 179 -25.00 17.91 -1.05
CA LYS A 179 -25.91 18.02 -2.20
C LYS A 179 -27.40 18.12 -1.80
N GLY A 180 -27.71 18.21 -0.51
CA GLY A 180 -29.10 18.27 0.00
C GLY A 180 -29.85 16.95 -0.13
N LEU A 181 -29.15 15.82 -0.31
CA LEU A 181 -29.72 14.49 -0.47
C LEU A 181 -29.72 13.75 0.87
N THR A 182 -30.80 13.03 1.16
CA THR A 182 -30.98 12.26 2.40
C THR A 182 -31.11 10.77 2.10
N GLY A 183 -31.23 9.95 3.13
CA GLY A 183 -31.56 8.52 3.01
C GLY A 183 -30.36 7.62 2.69
N TYR A 184 -29.14 8.00 3.10
CA TYR A 184 -27.95 7.17 2.96
C TYR A 184 -28.16 5.75 3.50
N ASP A 185 -28.73 5.60 4.69
CA ASP A 185 -28.92 4.29 5.36
C ASP A 185 -29.89 3.36 4.65
N LYS A 186 -30.77 3.90 3.80
CA LYS A 186 -31.77 3.15 3.02
C LYS A 186 -31.28 2.72 1.64
N ARG A 187 -30.08 3.14 1.24
CA ARG A 187 -29.54 2.88 -0.10
C ARG A 187 -28.84 1.53 -0.16
N ASP A 188 -28.99 0.87 -1.29
CA ASP A 188 -28.18 -0.31 -1.62
C ASP A 188 -26.70 0.11 -1.78
N ARG A 189 -25.80 -0.64 -1.16
CA ARG A 189 -24.39 -0.30 -1.13
C ARG A 189 -23.48 -1.53 -1.09
N VAL A 190 -22.30 -1.38 -1.68
CA VAL A 190 -21.22 -2.35 -1.62
C VAL A 190 -19.97 -1.64 -1.11
N SER A 191 -19.30 -2.25 -0.13
CA SER A 191 -18.09 -1.69 0.46
C SER A 191 -16.86 -2.44 -0.04
N PHE A 192 -15.84 -1.69 -0.41
CA PHE A 192 -14.56 -2.19 -0.89
C PHE A 192 -13.42 -1.75 0.02
N SER A 193 -12.44 -2.61 0.20
CA SER A 193 -11.23 -2.30 0.99
C SER A 193 -10.34 -1.24 0.34
N HIS A 194 -10.45 -1.04 -0.97
CA HIS A 194 -9.65 -0.08 -1.74
C HIS A 194 -10.55 0.74 -2.66
N LEU A 195 -10.30 2.05 -2.73
CA LEU A 195 -11.05 2.96 -3.61
C LEU A 195 -10.98 2.53 -5.08
N MET A 196 -9.86 1.99 -5.51
CA MET A 196 -9.66 1.52 -6.89
C MET A 196 -10.68 0.44 -7.27
N LEU A 197 -11.03 -0.47 -6.37
CA LEU A 197 -12.05 -1.51 -6.61
C LEU A 197 -13.45 -0.90 -6.77
N ALA A 198 -13.77 0.13 -5.97
CA ALA A 198 -15.03 0.85 -6.12
C ALA A 198 -15.12 1.59 -7.47
N LEU A 199 -14.02 2.18 -7.92
CA LEU A 199 -13.95 2.84 -9.22
C LEU A 199 -14.05 1.83 -10.38
N ASP A 200 -13.39 0.69 -10.29
CA ASP A 200 -13.50 -0.37 -11.32
C ASP A 200 -14.92 -0.95 -11.38
N ALA A 201 -15.59 -1.10 -10.24
CA ALA A 201 -17.00 -1.48 -10.20
C ALA A 201 -17.91 -0.41 -10.83
N ALA A 202 -17.61 0.88 -10.62
CA ALA A 202 -18.34 1.99 -11.25
C ALA A 202 -18.15 2.00 -12.78
N ILE A 203 -16.91 1.78 -13.24
CA ILE A 203 -16.59 1.63 -14.69
C ILE A 203 -17.36 0.45 -15.29
N ALA A 204 -17.51 -0.64 -14.56
CA ALA A 204 -18.28 -1.82 -14.97
C ALA A 204 -19.81 -1.62 -14.89
N GLY A 205 -20.30 -0.43 -14.55
CA GLY A 205 -21.73 -0.10 -14.50
C GLY A 205 -22.47 -0.67 -13.28
N GLN A 206 -21.76 -1.08 -12.23
CA GLN A 206 -22.36 -1.71 -11.05
C GLN A 206 -22.97 -0.71 -10.07
N GLY A 207 -22.74 0.58 -10.27
CA GLY A 207 -23.24 1.65 -9.39
C GLY A 207 -22.42 2.94 -9.53
N ILE A 208 -22.48 3.78 -8.49
CA ILE A 208 -21.80 5.07 -8.43
C ILE A 208 -20.70 5.00 -7.37
N ALA A 209 -19.50 5.48 -7.69
CA ALA A 209 -18.42 5.68 -6.74
C ALA A 209 -18.13 7.18 -6.53
N LEU A 210 -17.56 7.52 -5.38
CA LEU A 210 -16.94 8.82 -5.19
C LEU A 210 -15.46 8.75 -5.56
N SER A 211 -15.01 9.72 -6.35
CA SER A 211 -13.61 9.86 -6.76
C SER A 211 -13.12 11.26 -6.43
N PRO A 212 -11.93 11.40 -5.88
CA PRO A 212 -11.23 12.67 -5.81
C PRO A 212 -10.78 13.10 -7.19
#